data_23944aca1566addd18797e97c894104a
#
_entry.id   23944aca1566addd18797e97c894104a
#
_cell.length_a   1.000
_cell.length_b   1.000
_cell.length_c   1.000
_cell.angle_alpha   90.00
_cell.angle_beta   90.00
_cell.angle_gamma   90.00
#
_symmetry.space_group_name_H-M   'P 1'
#
loop_
_entity.id
_entity.type
_entity.pdbx_description
1 polymer ?
#
loop_
_entity_poly.entity_id
_entity_poly.type
_entity_poly.pdbx_seq_one_letter_code
_entity_poly.pdbx_strand_id
1 'polypeptide(L)'
;MAETELTNALQNLAYSPSADMAKQVIAYTVSKILAKQRLLGEILMRIPRQMVAASDAVAALVWQQDQLTLIIDFQQLGGLRADEIESLLMHEAYHVLWQHPLRYDQANDPELTRVACDVAVNQYLDEPPQGTMTLSQLERVTHVHFQEGQSSSYYRRQLLSLPIKKQKQVSQYLQSSDDPQRQAAHAKLHGPLETHTGWQMHGEANQLLRMAQLKKVVQGSLETLTQQQRGLLPERIRRTLGPTQEQVQLPINAAIRRMLGAVPNGKQDSRARFNRQQPLRLELPGQITKYVSRLYVFVDQSGSMPDKMVKELLDLCQRLVTQLDTEVEVVAFDAAIEGKAQPLKSAADHLENRRQGGGGTSYQPVFDYLSAEKLARNTPVLILTDGWGDEQINNHGFHNVLWLLTTDSPLSVKNIPTNVMHLRRVK
;
A
#
# COMPACT_ATOMS: atom_id res chain seq x y z
N MET A 1 -31.89 -14.23 15.75
CA MET A 1 -31.12 -15.44 16.15
C MET A 1 -29.69 -15.05 16.58
N ALA A 2 -28.85 -14.49 15.72
CA ALA A 2 -27.44 -14.16 16.09
C ALA A 2 -27.27 -13.22 17.29
N GLU A 3 -28.17 -12.25 17.48
CA GLU A 3 -28.11 -11.29 18.60
C GLU A 3 -28.48 -11.92 19.95
N THR A 4 -29.41 -12.86 19.95
CA THR A 4 -29.77 -13.64 21.14
C THR A 4 -28.65 -14.61 21.53
N GLU A 5 -27.99 -15.20 20.53
CA GLU A 5 -26.85 -16.13 20.76
C GLU A 5 -25.64 -15.37 21.30
N LEU A 6 -25.34 -14.17 20.78
CA LEU A 6 -24.28 -13.30 21.30
C LEU A 6 -24.54 -12.88 22.74
N THR A 7 -25.78 -12.49 23.07
CA THR A 7 -26.17 -12.11 24.44
C THR A 7 -26.00 -13.26 25.41
N ASN A 8 -26.43 -14.45 25.03
CA ASN A 8 -26.26 -15.66 25.86
C ASN A 8 -24.80 -16.03 26.04
N ALA A 9 -24.00 -15.95 24.97
CA ALA A 9 -22.56 -16.24 25.03
C ALA A 9 -21.82 -15.25 25.96
N LEU A 10 -22.19 -13.96 25.91
CA LEU A 10 -21.65 -12.95 26.82
C LEU A 10 -22.03 -13.18 28.28
N GLN A 11 -23.26 -13.53 28.56
CA GLN A 11 -23.69 -13.86 29.93
C GLN A 11 -22.91 -15.05 30.47
N ASN A 12 -22.72 -16.08 29.65
CA ASN A 12 -21.93 -17.26 30.05
C ASN A 12 -20.44 -16.88 30.26
N LEU A 13 -19.86 -16.06 29.41
CA LEU A 13 -18.48 -15.58 29.55
C LEU A 13 -18.31 -14.75 30.85
N ALA A 14 -19.27 -13.90 31.16
CA ALA A 14 -19.25 -13.08 32.38
C ALA A 14 -19.36 -13.90 33.64
N TYR A 15 -20.09 -15.04 33.59
CA TYR A 15 -20.27 -15.94 34.75
C TYR A 15 -19.08 -16.88 34.94
N SER A 16 -18.54 -17.43 33.84
CA SER A 16 -17.42 -18.40 33.87
C SER A 16 -16.46 -18.10 32.71
N PRO A 17 -15.50 -17.15 32.89
CA PRO A 17 -14.57 -16.75 31.82
C PRO A 17 -13.72 -17.94 31.35
N SER A 18 -13.75 -18.23 30.07
CA SER A 18 -12.88 -19.22 29.43
C SER A 18 -12.50 -18.80 28.02
N ALA A 19 -11.35 -19.30 27.56
CA ALA A 19 -10.85 -19.01 26.22
C ALA A 19 -11.82 -19.45 25.11
N ASP A 20 -12.53 -20.56 25.30
CA ASP A 20 -13.46 -21.11 24.30
C ASP A 20 -14.76 -20.31 24.25
N MET A 21 -15.28 -19.84 25.36
CA MET A 21 -16.43 -18.93 25.40
C MET A 21 -16.08 -17.59 24.78
N ALA A 22 -14.88 -17.05 25.05
CA ALA A 22 -14.42 -15.84 24.43
C ALA A 22 -14.29 -15.97 22.91
N LYS A 23 -13.78 -17.11 22.41
CA LYS A 23 -13.75 -17.39 20.96
C LYS A 23 -15.13 -17.35 20.34
N GLN A 24 -16.16 -17.89 21.02
CA GLN A 24 -17.54 -17.86 20.55
C GLN A 24 -18.08 -16.42 20.49
N VAL A 25 -17.89 -15.64 21.56
CA VAL A 25 -18.30 -14.22 21.60
C VAL A 25 -17.65 -13.45 20.45
N ILE A 26 -16.34 -13.59 20.27
CA ILE A 26 -15.61 -12.94 19.19
C ILE A 26 -16.11 -13.41 17.80
N ALA A 27 -16.39 -14.69 17.62
CA ALA A 27 -16.90 -15.22 16.36
C ALA A 27 -18.27 -14.63 16.00
N TYR A 28 -19.20 -14.54 16.97
CA TYR A 28 -20.50 -13.89 16.77
C TYR A 28 -20.36 -12.39 16.47
N THR A 29 -19.49 -11.70 17.21
CA THR A 29 -19.24 -10.27 16.99
C THR A 29 -18.63 -10.01 15.60
N VAL A 30 -17.63 -10.81 15.20
CA VAL A 30 -17.04 -10.70 13.85
C VAL A 30 -18.08 -11.00 12.77
N SER A 31 -18.98 -11.97 12.97
CA SER A 31 -20.08 -12.25 12.04
C SER A 31 -21.02 -11.05 11.90
N LYS A 32 -21.34 -10.38 13.00
CA LYS A 32 -22.12 -9.13 13.00
C LYS A 32 -21.42 -8.00 12.25
N ILE A 33 -20.11 -7.82 12.50
CA ILE A 33 -19.28 -6.84 11.79
C ILE A 33 -19.22 -7.15 10.29
N LEU A 34 -19.08 -8.43 9.89
CA LEU A 34 -19.10 -8.85 8.49
C LEU A 34 -20.40 -8.45 7.78
N ALA A 35 -21.53 -8.54 8.47
CA ALA A 35 -22.82 -8.15 7.92
C ALA A 35 -22.97 -6.61 7.78
N LYS A 36 -22.42 -5.85 8.74
CA LYS A 36 -22.52 -4.37 8.81
C LYS A 36 -21.43 -3.68 7.99
N GLN A 37 -20.18 -4.12 8.15
CA GLN A 37 -18.99 -3.53 7.53
C GLN A 37 -18.06 -4.65 7.02
N ARG A 38 -18.37 -5.17 5.84
CA ARG A 38 -17.70 -6.33 5.24
C ARG A 38 -16.17 -6.26 5.29
N LEU A 39 -15.58 -5.11 4.95
CA LEU A 39 -14.13 -4.94 4.93
C LEU A 39 -13.48 -5.20 6.29
N LEU A 40 -14.01 -4.60 7.35
CA LEU A 40 -13.45 -4.77 8.70
C LEU A 40 -13.60 -6.20 9.20
N GLY A 41 -14.76 -6.80 8.95
CA GLY A 41 -14.98 -8.21 9.30
C GLY A 41 -14.01 -9.16 8.57
N GLU A 42 -13.73 -8.93 7.29
CA GLU A 42 -12.75 -9.70 6.52
C GLU A 42 -11.31 -9.53 7.05
N ILE A 43 -10.94 -8.31 7.48
CA ILE A 43 -9.66 -8.06 8.14
C ILE A 43 -9.57 -8.88 9.43
N LEU A 44 -10.59 -8.81 10.29
CA LEU A 44 -10.65 -9.57 11.55
C LEU A 44 -10.62 -11.09 11.34
N MET A 45 -11.21 -11.59 10.26
CA MET A 45 -11.16 -13.01 9.90
C MET A 45 -9.76 -13.47 9.51
N ARG A 46 -8.94 -12.60 8.93
CA ARG A 46 -7.61 -12.92 8.39
C ARG A 46 -6.48 -12.74 9.40
N ILE A 47 -6.71 -11.98 10.47
CA ILE A 47 -5.72 -11.79 11.53
C ILE A 47 -5.83 -12.93 12.53
N PRO A 48 -4.71 -13.59 12.89
CA PRO A 48 -4.66 -14.53 13.98
C PRO A 48 -5.13 -13.90 15.28
N ARG A 49 -5.85 -14.67 16.09
CA ARG A 49 -6.39 -14.24 17.38
C ARG A 49 -5.92 -15.20 18.46
N GLN A 50 -5.46 -14.66 19.56
CA GLN A 50 -5.01 -15.41 20.72
C GLN A 50 -5.78 -14.96 21.96
N MET A 51 -6.42 -15.92 22.66
CA MET A 51 -7.08 -15.68 23.94
C MET A 51 -6.08 -15.90 25.05
N VAL A 52 -5.95 -14.92 25.94
CA VAL A 52 -5.06 -14.98 27.10
C VAL A 52 -5.84 -14.73 28.39
N ALA A 53 -5.34 -15.20 29.54
CA ALA A 53 -5.99 -15.04 30.84
C ALA A 53 -5.64 -13.73 31.54
N ALA A 54 -4.54 -13.09 31.13
CA ALA A 54 -4.10 -11.81 31.68
C ALA A 54 -3.32 -11.04 30.63
N SER A 55 -3.73 -9.80 30.39
CA SER A 55 -3.07 -8.85 29.49
C SER A 55 -3.19 -7.46 30.08
N ASP A 56 -2.30 -6.55 29.63
CA ASP A 56 -2.34 -5.14 30.00
C ASP A 56 -3.55 -4.39 29.43
N ALA A 57 -4.26 -5.02 28.46
CA ALA A 57 -5.45 -4.47 27.83
C ALA A 57 -6.45 -5.59 27.48
N VAL A 58 -7.73 -5.22 27.26
CA VAL A 58 -8.77 -6.19 26.83
C VAL A 58 -8.45 -6.74 25.44
N ALA A 59 -8.01 -5.87 24.53
CA ALA A 59 -7.52 -6.26 23.20
C ALA A 59 -6.26 -5.48 22.83
N ALA A 60 -5.36 -6.11 22.08
CA ALA A 60 -4.15 -5.48 21.59
C ALA A 60 -3.65 -6.16 20.30
N LEU A 61 -3.21 -5.36 19.34
CA LEU A 61 -2.46 -5.85 18.18
C LEU A 61 -0.98 -5.97 18.55
N VAL A 62 -0.42 -7.15 18.44
CA VAL A 62 0.95 -7.45 18.86
C VAL A 62 1.70 -8.19 17.74
N TRP A 63 2.93 -7.76 17.47
CA TRP A 63 3.82 -8.52 16.60
C TRP A 63 4.41 -9.72 17.34
N GLN A 64 4.05 -10.92 16.88
CA GLN A 64 4.62 -12.19 17.34
C GLN A 64 5.42 -12.81 16.18
N GLN A 65 6.75 -12.86 16.27
CA GLN A 65 7.59 -13.44 15.22
C GLN A 65 7.23 -12.95 13.80
N ASP A 66 7.15 -11.64 13.59
CA ASP A 66 6.76 -11.01 12.31
C ASP A 66 5.32 -11.28 11.84
N GLN A 67 4.46 -11.90 12.67
CA GLN A 67 3.04 -12.04 12.43
C GLN A 67 2.24 -11.12 13.35
N LEU A 68 1.39 -10.27 12.79
CA LEU A 68 0.48 -9.44 13.57
C LEU A 68 -0.67 -10.31 14.09
N THR A 69 -0.81 -10.34 15.41
CA THR A 69 -1.81 -11.14 16.14
C THR A 69 -2.66 -10.24 17.02
N LEU A 70 -3.96 -10.45 17.03
CA LEU A 70 -4.88 -9.80 17.97
C LEU A 70 -4.94 -10.63 19.26
N ILE A 71 -4.35 -10.09 20.32
CA ILE A 71 -4.39 -10.66 21.67
C ILE A 71 -5.67 -10.18 22.33
N ILE A 72 -6.41 -11.08 22.97
CA ILE A 72 -7.68 -10.78 23.67
C ILE A 72 -7.65 -11.41 25.06
N ASP A 73 -7.82 -10.57 26.08
CA ASP A 73 -7.97 -11.02 27.46
C ASP A 73 -9.41 -11.49 27.71
N PHE A 74 -9.58 -12.81 27.83
CA PHE A 74 -10.92 -13.39 27.99
C PHE A 74 -11.52 -13.14 29.39
N GLN A 75 -10.71 -12.84 30.39
CA GLN A 75 -11.22 -12.52 31.74
C GLN A 75 -11.85 -11.12 31.73
N GLN A 76 -11.20 -10.16 31.08
CA GLN A 76 -11.69 -8.78 30.99
C GLN A 76 -12.81 -8.64 29.97
N LEU A 77 -12.81 -9.43 28.89
CA LEU A 77 -13.81 -9.36 27.82
C LEU A 77 -15.24 -9.55 28.33
N GLY A 78 -15.45 -10.46 29.34
CA GLY A 78 -16.75 -10.69 29.94
C GLY A 78 -17.33 -9.49 30.72
N GLY A 79 -16.53 -8.48 31.00
CA GLY A 79 -16.99 -7.23 31.63
C GLY A 79 -17.56 -6.19 30.64
N LEU A 80 -17.45 -6.44 29.33
CA LEU A 80 -17.91 -5.52 28.28
C LEU A 80 -19.29 -5.90 27.75
N ARG A 81 -20.00 -4.89 27.22
CA ARG A 81 -21.25 -5.08 26.47
C ARG A 81 -20.93 -5.47 25.02
N ALA A 82 -21.95 -6.00 24.33
CA ALA A 82 -21.80 -6.44 22.94
C ALA A 82 -21.42 -5.31 21.97
N ASP A 83 -21.94 -4.10 22.19
CA ASP A 83 -21.62 -2.90 21.43
C ASP A 83 -20.20 -2.40 21.68
N GLU A 84 -19.73 -2.49 22.93
CA GLU A 84 -18.35 -2.13 23.29
C GLU A 84 -17.34 -3.10 22.67
N ILE A 85 -17.62 -4.40 22.64
CA ILE A 85 -16.78 -5.39 21.96
C ILE A 85 -16.77 -5.18 20.44
N GLU A 86 -17.94 -4.89 19.83
CA GLU A 86 -18.05 -4.58 18.41
C GLU A 86 -17.18 -3.36 18.07
N SER A 87 -17.33 -2.29 18.83
CA SER A 87 -16.55 -1.05 18.63
C SER A 87 -15.05 -1.28 18.79
N LEU A 88 -14.64 -2.02 19.83
CA LEU A 88 -13.23 -2.34 20.08
C LEU A 88 -12.63 -3.14 18.93
N LEU A 89 -13.32 -4.19 18.45
CA LEU A 89 -12.83 -4.99 17.32
C LEU A 89 -12.76 -4.18 16.02
N MET A 90 -13.73 -3.30 15.78
CA MET A 90 -13.70 -2.42 14.60
C MET A 90 -12.56 -1.42 14.69
N HIS A 91 -12.27 -0.87 15.86
CA HIS A 91 -11.14 0.02 16.13
C HIS A 91 -9.81 -0.68 15.78
N GLU A 92 -9.57 -1.88 16.29
CA GLU A 92 -8.39 -2.67 15.96
C GLU A 92 -8.29 -3.00 14.46
N ALA A 93 -9.41 -3.32 13.83
CA ALA A 93 -9.44 -3.57 12.38
C ALA A 93 -9.07 -2.33 11.56
N TYR A 94 -9.46 -1.12 12.00
CA TYR A 94 -9.02 0.13 11.37
C TYR A 94 -7.52 0.38 11.54
N HIS A 95 -6.92 0.05 12.70
CA HIS A 95 -5.47 0.15 12.86
C HIS A 95 -4.74 -0.75 11.86
N VAL A 96 -5.25 -1.95 11.61
CA VAL A 96 -4.71 -2.85 10.58
C VAL A 96 -4.90 -2.28 9.19
N LEU A 97 -6.10 -1.79 8.88
CA LEU A 97 -6.43 -1.19 7.58
C LEU A 97 -5.48 -0.04 7.22
N TRP A 98 -5.20 0.83 8.19
CA TRP A 98 -4.28 1.96 8.05
C TRP A 98 -2.81 1.58 8.24
N GLN A 99 -2.52 0.30 8.52
CA GLN A 99 -1.18 -0.26 8.74
C GLN A 99 -0.42 0.49 9.86
N HIS A 100 -1.12 0.95 10.89
CA HIS A 100 -0.52 1.69 12.00
C HIS A 100 0.56 0.88 12.72
N PRO A 101 0.39 -0.44 13.01
CA PRO A 101 1.41 -1.25 13.66
C PRO A 101 2.74 -1.36 12.90
N LEU A 102 2.71 -1.16 11.56
CA LEU A 102 3.92 -1.17 10.73
C LEU A 102 4.52 0.23 10.57
N ARG A 103 3.65 1.25 10.44
CA ARG A 103 4.08 2.63 10.16
C ARG A 103 4.71 3.31 11.37
N TYR A 104 4.41 2.86 12.56
CA TYR A 104 4.80 3.49 13.82
C TYR A 104 5.53 2.55 14.77
N ASP A 105 6.11 1.47 14.24
CA ASP A 105 6.89 0.48 14.99
C ASP A 105 8.17 1.06 15.62
N GLN A 106 8.67 2.18 15.10
CA GLN A 106 9.87 2.90 15.59
C GLN A 106 9.58 4.35 16.00
N ALA A 107 8.36 4.63 16.44
CA ALA A 107 8.01 6.00 16.82
C ALA A 107 8.74 6.45 18.09
N ASN A 108 9.45 7.58 18.04
CA ASN A 108 10.16 8.14 19.18
C ASN A 108 9.20 8.72 20.25
N ASP A 109 7.95 9.02 19.86
CA ASP A 109 6.92 9.62 20.71
C ASP A 109 5.70 8.69 20.76
N PRO A 110 5.76 7.56 21.48
CA PRO A 110 4.74 6.53 21.43
C PRO A 110 3.36 7.00 21.90
N GLU A 111 3.29 7.81 22.96
CA GLU A 111 2.02 8.34 23.51
C GLU A 111 1.31 9.29 22.53
N LEU A 112 2.04 10.29 21.98
CA LEU A 112 1.46 11.21 20.98
C LEU A 112 1.13 10.51 19.68
N THR A 113 1.90 9.50 19.33
CA THR A 113 1.63 8.65 18.15
C THR A 113 0.37 7.84 18.36
N ARG A 114 0.16 7.25 19.56
CA ARG A 114 -1.07 6.55 19.95
C ARG A 114 -2.27 7.48 19.78
N VAL A 115 -2.24 8.66 20.40
CA VAL A 115 -3.32 9.66 20.26
C VAL A 115 -3.62 9.98 18.81
N ALA A 116 -2.60 10.20 17.99
CA ALA A 116 -2.78 10.51 16.57
C ALA A 116 -3.43 9.37 15.78
N CYS A 117 -3.09 8.13 16.12
CA CYS A 117 -3.68 6.95 15.51
C CYS A 117 -5.13 6.76 15.94
N ASP A 118 -5.43 6.88 17.24
CA ASP A 118 -6.78 6.76 17.79
C ASP A 118 -7.71 7.82 17.23
N VAL A 119 -7.29 9.08 17.22
CA VAL A 119 -8.06 10.19 16.64
C VAL A 119 -8.36 9.93 15.17
N ALA A 120 -7.40 9.40 14.41
CA ALA A 120 -7.60 9.09 12.99
C ALA A 120 -8.59 7.94 12.77
N VAL A 121 -8.59 6.93 13.64
CA VAL A 121 -9.47 5.76 13.57
C VAL A 121 -10.87 6.10 14.08
N ASN A 122 -10.97 6.77 15.21
CA ASN A 122 -12.24 7.02 15.89
C ASN A 122 -13.22 7.89 15.10
N GLN A 123 -12.74 8.61 14.08
CA GLN A 123 -13.61 9.37 13.17
C GLN A 123 -14.48 8.48 12.26
N TYR A 124 -14.21 7.18 12.20
CA TYR A 124 -14.94 6.20 11.39
C TYR A 124 -15.83 5.29 12.24
N LEU A 125 -15.88 5.53 13.55
CA LEU A 125 -16.69 4.78 14.51
C LEU A 125 -17.81 5.66 15.04
N ASP A 126 -19.04 5.14 15.02
CA ASP A 126 -20.21 5.84 15.60
C ASP A 126 -20.01 6.02 17.11
N GLU A 127 -19.54 4.98 17.78
CA GLU A 127 -19.23 4.95 19.21
C GLU A 127 -17.79 4.44 19.41
N PRO A 128 -16.81 5.34 19.51
CA PRO A 128 -15.40 4.95 19.77
C PRO A 128 -15.22 4.21 21.09
N PRO A 129 -14.27 3.26 21.19
CA PRO A 129 -14.01 2.55 22.43
C PRO A 129 -13.66 3.50 23.56
N GLN A 130 -14.19 3.26 24.74
CA GLN A 130 -13.90 4.07 25.91
C GLN A 130 -12.42 3.98 26.25
N GLY A 131 -11.81 5.13 26.62
CA GLY A 131 -10.39 5.20 26.92
C GLY A 131 -9.48 5.48 25.72
N THR A 132 -10.00 5.44 24.50
CA THR A 132 -9.30 5.92 23.30
C THR A 132 -9.56 7.42 23.07
N MET A 133 -8.64 8.10 22.38
CA MET A 133 -8.77 9.54 22.14
C MET A 133 -9.65 9.85 20.93
N THR A 134 -10.67 10.67 21.11
CA THR A 134 -11.46 11.25 20.02
C THR A 134 -10.95 12.64 19.63
N LEU A 135 -11.33 13.11 18.43
CA LEU A 135 -10.96 14.46 17.97
C LEU A 135 -11.49 15.55 18.90
N SER A 136 -12.75 15.45 19.33
CA SER A 136 -13.38 16.42 20.25
C SER A 136 -12.71 16.44 21.63
N GLN A 137 -12.26 15.29 22.14
CA GLN A 137 -11.51 15.23 23.37
C GLN A 137 -10.12 15.88 23.21
N LEU A 138 -9.42 15.60 22.10
CA LEU A 138 -8.13 16.19 21.80
C LEU A 138 -8.22 17.72 21.73
N GLU A 139 -9.22 18.26 21.03
CA GLU A 139 -9.46 19.70 20.94
C GLU A 139 -9.75 20.33 22.32
N ARG A 140 -10.56 19.66 23.13
CA ARG A 140 -10.86 20.10 24.51
C ARG A 140 -9.62 20.17 25.38
N VAL A 141 -8.75 19.15 25.32
CA VAL A 141 -7.53 19.08 26.14
C VAL A 141 -6.48 20.08 25.67
N THR A 142 -6.34 20.26 24.38
CA THR A 142 -5.28 21.11 23.81
C THR A 142 -5.72 22.56 23.61
N HIS A 143 -7.03 22.84 23.60
CA HIS A 143 -7.61 24.12 23.18
C HIS A 143 -7.09 24.55 21.80
N VAL A 144 -6.98 23.59 20.87
CA VAL A 144 -6.56 23.79 19.48
C VAL A 144 -7.55 23.07 18.59
N HIS A 145 -8.01 23.75 17.55
CA HIS A 145 -8.86 23.14 16.54
C HIS A 145 -8.02 22.37 15.52
N PHE A 146 -8.45 21.15 15.19
CA PHE A 146 -7.81 20.28 14.19
C PHE A 146 -8.80 20.00 13.07
N GLN A 147 -8.29 19.89 11.85
CA GLN A 147 -9.11 19.57 10.70
C GLN A 147 -9.61 18.13 10.80
N GLU A 148 -10.92 17.93 10.64
CA GLU A 148 -11.55 16.61 10.61
C GLU A 148 -11.12 15.80 9.38
N GLY A 149 -11.32 14.48 9.45
CA GLY A 149 -11.06 13.59 8.33
C GLY A 149 -9.59 13.47 7.92
N GLN A 150 -8.63 13.85 8.76
CA GLN A 150 -7.21 13.79 8.44
C GLN A 150 -6.54 12.47 8.85
N SER A 151 -5.30 12.21 8.34
CA SER A 151 -4.54 11.00 8.64
C SER A 151 -3.88 11.04 10.00
N SER A 152 -3.54 9.88 10.53
CA SER A 152 -2.69 9.75 11.71
C SER A 152 -1.37 10.53 11.57
N SER A 153 -0.77 10.57 10.36
CA SER A 153 0.43 11.38 10.10
C SER A 153 0.19 12.89 10.21
N TYR A 154 -1.01 13.36 9.83
CA TYR A 154 -1.41 14.76 10.03
C TYR A 154 -1.52 15.07 11.51
N TYR A 155 -2.33 14.31 12.25
CA TYR A 155 -2.52 14.54 13.68
C TYR A 155 -1.22 14.43 14.46
N ARG A 156 -0.39 13.43 14.16
CA ARG A 156 0.92 13.28 14.79
C ARG A 156 1.82 14.51 14.56
N ARG A 157 1.88 15.02 13.32
CA ARG A 157 2.66 16.23 13.00
C ARG A 157 2.13 17.45 13.73
N GLN A 158 0.81 17.62 13.78
CA GLN A 158 0.20 18.72 14.53
C GLN A 158 0.51 18.62 16.03
N LEU A 159 0.37 17.44 16.63
CA LEU A 159 0.69 17.20 18.03
C LEU A 159 2.15 17.50 18.36
N LEU A 160 3.08 17.05 17.52
CA LEU A 160 4.52 17.32 17.69
C LEU A 160 4.87 18.81 17.51
N SER A 161 4.07 19.58 16.77
CA SER A 161 4.25 21.03 16.60
C SER A 161 3.68 21.85 17.76
N LEU A 162 2.88 21.26 18.65
CA LEU A 162 2.34 21.95 19.81
C LEU A 162 3.44 22.29 20.83
N PRO A 163 3.26 23.37 21.62
CA PRO A 163 4.13 23.64 22.76
C PRO A 163 4.20 22.43 23.70
N ILE A 164 5.38 22.17 24.27
CA ILE A 164 5.65 21.03 25.18
C ILE A 164 4.62 20.93 26.31
N LYS A 165 4.16 22.08 26.83
CA LYS A 165 3.13 22.13 27.88
C LYS A 165 1.84 21.45 27.42
N LYS A 166 1.38 21.69 26.17
CA LYS A 166 0.17 21.07 25.61
C LYS A 166 0.37 19.59 25.31
N GLN A 167 1.55 19.20 24.82
CA GLN A 167 1.89 17.79 24.63
C GLN A 167 1.81 17.02 25.96
N LYS A 168 2.38 17.59 27.04
CA LYS A 168 2.27 17.01 28.39
C LYS A 168 0.83 16.93 28.89
N GLN A 169 -0.03 17.89 28.57
CA GLN A 169 -1.45 17.84 28.92
C GLN A 169 -2.15 16.66 28.25
N VAL A 170 -1.84 16.38 27.00
CA VAL A 170 -2.37 15.21 26.28
C VAL A 170 -1.92 13.92 26.95
N SER A 171 -0.62 13.75 27.26
CA SER A 171 -0.11 12.58 27.97
C SER A 171 -0.73 12.42 29.36
N GLN A 172 -0.86 13.52 30.11
CA GLN A 172 -1.51 13.49 31.43
C GLN A 172 -2.99 13.10 31.33
N TYR A 173 -3.73 13.60 30.33
CA TYR A 173 -5.12 13.22 30.12
C TYR A 173 -5.27 11.71 29.83
N LEU A 174 -4.34 11.11 29.10
CA LEU A 174 -4.32 9.66 28.89
C LEU A 174 -4.08 8.86 30.17
N GLN A 175 -3.28 9.41 31.09
CA GLN A 175 -2.92 8.75 32.35
C GLN A 175 -3.91 9.09 33.48
N SER A 176 -4.63 10.20 33.38
CA SER A 176 -5.57 10.63 34.41
C SER A 176 -6.91 9.89 34.30
N SER A 177 -7.39 9.40 35.42
CA SER A 177 -8.74 8.84 35.58
C SER A 177 -9.83 9.90 35.75
N ASP A 178 -9.55 11.18 35.44
CA ASP A 178 -10.46 12.29 35.75
C ASP A 178 -11.67 12.40 34.79
N ASP A 179 -11.70 11.62 33.70
CA ASP A 179 -12.90 11.50 32.87
C ASP A 179 -13.91 10.55 33.56
N PRO A 180 -15.13 11.01 33.94
CA PRO A 180 -16.14 10.17 34.57
C PRO A 180 -16.50 8.93 33.73
N GLN A 181 -16.43 9.00 32.42
CA GLN A 181 -16.62 7.87 31.52
C GLN A 181 -15.48 6.85 31.61
N ARG A 182 -14.22 7.34 31.75
CA ARG A 182 -13.05 6.48 32.01
C ARG A 182 -13.12 5.82 33.36
N GLN A 183 -13.49 6.53 34.43
CA GLN A 183 -13.64 5.95 35.75
C GLN A 183 -14.70 4.83 35.77
N ALA A 184 -15.81 5.01 35.07
CA ALA A 184 -16.86 3.99 34.97
C ALA A 184 -16.40 2.74 34.19
N ALA A 185 -15.58 2.92 33.16
CA ALA A 185 -14.98 1.82 32.40
C ALA A 185 -13.87 1.10 33.20
N HIS A 186 -13.01 1.87 33.88
CA HIS A 186 -11.92 1.30 34.69
C HIS A 186 -12.38 0.63 36.00
N ALA A 187 -13.53 0.97 36.52
CA ALA A 187 -14.08 0.33 37.73
C ALA A 187 -14.38 -1.17 37.54
N LYS A 188 -14.55 -1.61 36.29
CA LYS A 188 -14.84 -3.01 35.95
C LYS A 188 -13.68 -3.77 35.31
N LEU A 189 -12.64 -3.06 34.89
CA LEU A 189 -11.52 -3.61 34.13
C LEU A 189 -10.20 -3.36 34.85
N HIS A 190 -9.26 -4.30 34.76
CA HIS A 190 -7.93 -4.17 35.36
C HIS A 190 -6.91 -3.44 34.46
N GLY A 191 -7.34 -2.88 33.32
CA GLY A 191 -6.48 -2.18 32.36
C GLY A 191 -7.27 -1.38 31.32
N PRO A 192 -6.60 -0.72 30.39
CA PRO A 192 -7.23 -0.02 29.26
C PRO A 192 -7.93 -1.03 28.32
N LEU A 193 -8.89 -0.56 27.51
CA LEU A 193 -9.54 -1.40 26.52
C LEU A 193 -8.57 -1.86 25.44
N GLU A 194 -7.62 -0.99 25.06
CA GLU A 194 -6.61 -1.28 24.03
C GLU A 194 -5.24 -0.69 24.41
N THR A 195 -4.17 -1.21 23.77
CA THR A 195 -2.81 -0.70 23.89
C THR A 195 -2.01 -0.88 22.60
N HIS A 196 -1.13 0.08 22.32
CA HIS A 196 -0.24 0.06 21.14
C HIS A 196 1.18 -0.40 21.48
N THR A 197 1.45 -0.82 22.71
CA THR A 197 2.79 -1.25 23.14
C THR A 197 3.32 -2.42 22.33
N GLY A 198 2.43 -3.30 21.84
CA GLY A 198 2.77 -4.45 21.01
C GLY A 198 3.21 -4.11 19.56
N TRP A 199 3.15 -2.82 19.14
CA TRP A 199 3.61 -2.40 17.82
C TRP A 199 5.12 -2.18 17.75
N GLN A 200 5.75 -1.91 18.89
CA GLN A 200 7.19 -1.65 18.94
C GLN A 200 8.00 -2.87 18.51
N MET A 201 9.07 -2.61 17.78
CA MET A 201 9.98 -3.66 17.36
C MET A 201 10.86 -4.10 18.53
N HIS A 202 10.78 -5.37 18.90
CA HIS A 202 11.70 -5.99 19.83
C HIS A 202 12.55 -7.03 19.07
N GLY A 203 13.86 -6.81 19.00
CA GLY A 203 14.81 -7.72 18.36
C GLY A 203 14.99 -7.55 16.84
N GLU A 204 15.57 -8.54 16.17
CA GLU A 204 15.80 -8.58 14.71
C GLU A 204 14.48 -8.89 13.96
N ALA A 205 13.57 -7.93 13.92
CA ALA A 205 12.31 -8.11 13.19
C ALA A 205 12.52 -7.93 11.68
N ASN A 206 11.92 -8.79 10.88
CA ASN A 206 11.97 -8.68 9.44
C ASN A 206 10.83 -7.78 8.94
N GLN A 207 11.14 -6.48 8.78
CA GLN A 207 10.17 -5.48 8.31
C GLN A 207 9.52 -5.86 6.97
N LEU A 208 10.25 -6.53 6.08
CA LEU A 208 9.70 -6.98 4.78
C LEU A 208 8.62 -8.06 4.97
N LEU A 209 8.83 -8.99 5.90
CA LEU A 209 7.84 -10.04 6.20
C LEU A 209 6.58 -9.43 6.85
N ARG A 210 6.74 -8.52 7.80
CA ARG A 210 5.63 -7.78 8.43
C ARG A 210 4.81 -6.99 7.42
N MET A 211 5.51 -6.28 6.50
CA MET A 211 4.85 -5.54 5.42
C MET A 211 4.11 -6.48 4.47
N ALA A 212 4.72 -7.60 4.08
CA ALA A 212 4.09 -8.58 3.20
C ALA A 212 2.85 -9.21 3.85
N GLN A 213 2.91 -9.52 5.14
CA GLN A 213 1.77 -10.07 5.89
C GLN A 213 0.61 -9.09 5.96
N LEU A 214 0.84 -7.84 6.39
CA LEU A 214 -0.22 -6.83 6.46
C LEU A 214 -0.83 -6.54 5.08
N LYS A 215 0.02 -6.43 4.07
CA LYS A 215 -0.43 -6.27 2.69
C LYS A 215 -1.33 -7.41 2.25
N LYS A 216 -0.96 -8.66 2.55
CA LYS A 216 -1.77 -9.84 2.24
C LYS A 216 -3.13 -9.80 2.96
N VAL A 217 -3.17 -9.41 4.24
CA VAL A 217 -4.41 -9.27 5.01
C VAL A 217 -5.32 -8.21 4.37
N VAL A 218 -4.83 -7.00 4.17
CA VAL A 218 -5.63 -5.88 3.64
C VAL A 218 -6.08 -6.15 2.21
N GLN A 219 -5.19 -6.57 1.31
CA GLN A 219 -5.53 -6.87 -0.08
C GLN A 219 -6.51 -8.03 -0.19
N GLY A 220 -6.24 -9.16 0.50
CA GLY A 220 -7.15 -10.29 0.49
C GLY A 220 -8.54 -9.95 1.02
N SER A 221 -8.65 -9.01 1.97
CA SER A 221 -9.94 -8.52 2.46
C SER A 221 -10.67 -7.66 1.43
N LEU A 222 -9.93 -6.86 0.65
CA LEU A 222 -10.50 -6.05 -0.43
C LEU A 222 -10.98 -6.88 -1.61
N GLU A 223 -10.29 -7.97 -1.93
CA GLU A 223 -10.67 -8.88 -3.03
C GLU A 223 -12.03 -9.55 -2.80
N THR A 224 -12.43 -9.76 -1.55
CA THR A 224 -13.73 -10.35 -1.21
C THR A 224 -14.90 -9.39 -1.33
N LEU A 225 -14.65 -8.08 -1.49
CA LEU A 225 -15.70 -7.07 -1.62
C LEU A 225 -16.25 -7.03 -3.05
N THR A 226 -17.58 -7.00 -3.16
CA THR A 226 -18.25 -6.69 -4.43
C THR A 226 -18.02 -5.23 -4.83
N GLN A 227 -18.24 -4.89 -6.10
CA GLN A 227 -18.14 -3.49 -6.58
C GLN A 227 -19.08 -2.55 -5.80
N GLN A 228 -20.28 -3.02 -5.49
CA GLN A 228 -21.25 -2.25 -4.70
C GLN A 228 -20.72 -1.98 -3.29
N GLN A 229 -20.17 -2.99 -2.61
CA GLN A 229 -19.59 -2.84 -1.27
C GLN A 229 -18.36 -1.92 -1.27
N ARG A 230 -17.54 -1.97 -2.32
CA ARG A 230 -16.41 -1.03 -2.50
C ARG A 230 -16.92 0.42 -2.69
N GLY A 231 -18.05 0.61 -3.37
CA GLY A 231 -18.67 1.91 -3.55
C GLY A 231 -19.18 2.54 -2.25
N LEU A 232 -19.56 1.72 -1.26
CA LEU A 232 -20.04 2.17 0.05
C LEU A 232 -18.92 2.55 1.03
N LEU A 233 -17.65 2.22 0.71
CA LEU A 233 -16.53 2.60 1.57
C LEU A 233 -16.37 4.13 1.59
N PRO A 234 -16.03 4.73 2.74
CA PRO A 234 -15.66 6.12 2.83
C PRO A 234 -14.64 6.52 1.76
N GLU A 235 -14.84 7.68 1.13
CA GLU A 235 -14.00 8.10 -0.01
C GLU A 235 -12.50 8.04 0.28
N ARG A 236 -12.13 8.34 1.51
CA ARG A 236 -10.76 8.28 1.96
C ARG A 236 -10.21 6.85 2.02
N ILE A 237 -11.02 5.90 2.51
CA ILE A 237 -10.69 4.48 2.47
C ILE A 237 -10.53 4.07 1.01
N ARG A 238 -11.46 4.46 0.13
CA ARG A 238 -11.35 4.20 -1.32
C ARG A 238 -10.09 4.79 -1.94
N ARG A 239 -9.69 6.01 -1.56
CA ARG A 239 -8.45 6.64 -2.06
C ARG A 239 -7.19 5.96 -1.55
N THR A 240 -7.19 5.50 -0.30
CA THR A 240 -6.02 4.81 0.29
C THR A 240 -5.94 3.36 -0.17
N LEU A 241 -7.09 2.73 -0.36
CA LEU A 241 -7.26 1.35 -0.82
C LEU A 241 -7.60 1.27 -2.32
N GLY A 242 -7.73 2.42 -2.98
CA GLY A 242 -7.80 2.48 -4.45
C GLY A 242 -6.76 1.54 -5.02
N PRO A 243 -6.93 0.95 -6.21
CA PRO A 243 -6.05 -0.10 -6.68
C PRO A 243 -4.66 0.38 -6.37
N THR A 244 -4.00 -0.34 -5.52
CA THR A 244 -2.61 -0.10 -5.16
C THR A 244 -1.94 0.14 -6.49
N GLN A 245 -1.23 1.25 -6.65
CA GLN A 245 -0.39 1.51 -7.83
C GLN A 245 0.39 0.26 -8.26
N GLU A 246 0.56 -0.70 -7.35
CA GLU A 246 1.13 -2.01 -7.59
C GLU A 246 0.26 -2.98 -8.41
N GLN A 247 -1.10 -2.92 -8.36
CA GLN A 247 -1.94 -3.78 -9.22
C GLN A 247 -1.96 -3.29 -10.67
N VAL A 248 -1.84 -1.99 -10.89
CA VAL A 248 -1.62 -1.43 -12.25
C VAL A 248 -0.18 -1.67 -12.68
N GLN A 249 0.78 -1.71 -11.76
CA GLN A 249 2.20 -1.94 -12.05
C GLN A 249 2.55 -3.42 -12.29
N LEU A 250 1.85 -4.39 -11.68
CA LEU A 250 2.12 -5.82 -11.88
C LEU A 250 2.04 -6.26 -13.35
N PRO A 251 0.98 -5.94 -14.11
CA PRO A 251 0.94 -6.26 -15.53
C PRO A 251 1.98 -5.49 -16.34
N ILE A 252 2.26 -4.22 -16.01
CA ILE A 252 3.29 -3.42 -16.68
C ILE A 252 4.68 -3.97 -16.37
N ASN A 253 5.01 -4.22 -15.10
CA ASN A 253 6.27 -4.86 -14.71
C ASN A 253 6.47 -6.22 -15.37
N ALA A 254 5.43 -7.04 -15.44
CA ALA A 254 5.48 -8.34 -16.11
C ALA A 254 5.68 -8.18 -17.63
N ALA A 255 5.04 -7.21 -18.27
CA ALA A 255 5.21 -6.92 -19.67
C ALA A 255 6.64 -6.43 -19.99
N ILE A 256 7.16 -5.49 -19.19
CA ILE A 256 8.53 -4.99 -19.36
C ILE A 256 9.55 -6.11 -19.09
N ARG A 257 9.38 -6.93 -18.07
CA ARG A 257 10.24 -8.11 -17.83
C ARG A 257 10.22 -9.09 -19.00
N ARG A 258 9.06 -9.30 -19.61
CA ARG A 258 8.94 -10.15 -20.80
C ARG A 258 9.67 -9.55 -22.01
N MET A 259 9.55 -8.22 -22.21
CA MET A 259 10.29 -7.50 -23.24
C MET A 259 11.81 -7.64 -23.05
N LEU A 260 12.31 -7.39 -21.86
CA LEU A 260 13.74 -7.48 -21.52
C LEU A 260 14.25 -8.91 -21.62
N GLY A 261 13.48 -9.91 -21.16
CA GLY A 261 13.83 -11.32 -21.20
C GLY A 261 13.78 -11.96 -22.59
N ALA A 262 13.19 -11.29 -23.59
CA ALA A 262 13.06 -11.81 -24.94
C ALA A 262 14.30 -11.57 -25.83
N VAL A 263 15.24 -10.72 -25.40
CA VAL A 263 16.37 -10.28 -26.23
C VAL A 263 17.70 -10.84 -25.72
N PRO A 264 18.24 -11.89 -26.35
CA PRO A 264 19.55 -12.41 -26.00
C PRO A 264 20.67 -11.41 -26.38
N ASN A 265 21.55 -11.14 -25.44
CA ASN A 265 22.74 -10.29 -25.64
C ASN A 265 24.03 -11.07 -25.37
N GLY A 266 24.33 -12.03 -26.23
CA GLY A 266 25.53 -12.84 -26.14
C GLY A 266 25.45 -13.96 -25.09
N LYS A 267 26.60 -14.52 -24.78
CA LYS A 267 26.77 -15.62 -23.83
C LYS A 267 27.73 -15.19 -22.71
N GLN A 268 27.43 -15.62 -21.50
CA GLN A 268 28.27 -15.41 -20.34
C GLN A 268 28.67 -16.75 -19.73
N ASP A 269 29.93 -16.90 -19.35
CA ASP A 269 30.38 -18.08 -18.65
C ASP A 269 29.73 -18.20 -17.27
N SER A 270 29.27 -19.38 -16.92
CA SER A 270 28.60 -19.65 -15.65
C SER A 270 29.06 -21.01 -15.08
N ARG A 271 29.45 -20.98 -13.81
CA ARG A 271 29.75 -22.20 -13.06
C ARG A 271 28.50 -22.97 -12.61
N ALA A 272 27.33 -22.40 -12.77
CA ALA A 272 26.06 -23.07 -12.49
C ALA A 272 25.66 -24.08 -13.60
N ARG A 273 26.36 -24.11 -14.73
CA ARG A 273 26.16 -25.06 -15.82
C ARG A 273 27.50 -25.64 -16.28
N PHE A 274 27.51 -26.94 -16.57
CA PHE A 274 28.67 -27.62 -17.17
C PHE A 274 28.82 -27.22 -18.64
N ASN A 275 30.08 -27.21 -19.10
CA ASN A 275 30.36 -27.06 -20.51
C ASN A 275 29.94 -28.31 -21.27
N ARG A 276 28.89 -28.22 -22.06
CA ARG A 276 28.31 -29.36 -22.83
C ARG A 276 29.21 -29.84 -23.97
N GLN A 277 30.17 -29.03 -24.41
CA GLN A 277 31.13 -29.42 -25.46
C GLN A 277 32.29 -30.23 -24.90
N GLN A 278 32.54 -30.14 -23.60
CA GLN A 278 33.57 -30.91 -22.89
C GLN A 278 33.04 -31.48 -21.56
N PRO A 279 32.14 -32.47 -21.62
CA PRO A 279 31.40 -32.95 -20.45
C PRO A 279 32.26 -33.64 -19.40
N LEU A 280 33.47 -34.05 -19.74
CA LEU A 280 34.42 -34.71 -18.83
C LEU A 280 35.28 -33.71 -18.04
N ARG A 281 35.22 -32.42 -18.34
CA ARG A 281 35.97 -31.36 -17.68
C ARG A 281 35.05 -30.49 -16.84
N LEU A 282 34.75 -30.93 -15.62
CA LEU A 282 33.83 -30.29 -14.69
C LEU A 282 34.32 -28.91 -14.19
N GLU A 283 35.59 -28.62 -14.30
CA GLU A 283 36.22 -27.35 -13.95
C GLU A 283 35.92 -26.23 -14.95
N LEU A 284 35.47 -26.56 -16.17
CA LEU A 284 35.19 -25.58 -17.20
C LEU A 284 33.79 -25.02 -17.02
N PRO A 285 33.61 -23.68 -16.97
CA PRO A 285 32.29 -23.08 -16.90
C PRO A 285 31.49 -23.36 -18.16
N GLY A 286 30.20 -23.61 -18.00
CA GLY A 286 29.25 -23.63 -19.10
C GLY A 286 28.88 -22.21 -19.51
N GLN A 287 28.09 -22.07 -20.58
CA GLN A 287 27.62 -20.77 -21.06
C GLN A 287 26.13 -20.61 -20.80
N ILE A 288 25.75 -19.46 -20.26
CA ILE A 288 24.34 -19.02 -20.14
C ILE A 288 24.12 -17.84 -21.07
N THR A 289 22.91 -17.74 -21.62
CA THR A 289 22.51 -16.58 -22.43
C THR A 289 22.41 -15.36 -21.53
N LYS A 290 23.15 -14.30 -21.86
CA LYS A 290 22.96 -12.99 -21.26
C LYS A 290 21.84 -12.26 -22.01
N TYR A 291 20.96 -11.59 -21.30
CA TYR A 291 19.86 -10.81 -21.88
C TYR A 291 20.20 -9.34 -21.94
N VAL A 292 19.52 -8.58 -22.80
CA VAL A 292 19.76 -7.13 -22.93
C VAL A 292 19.43 -6.44 -21.64
N SER A 293 20.34 -5.59 -21.21
CA SER A 293 20.23 -4.77 -20.00
C SER A 293 19.86 -3.30 -20.28
N ARG A 294 19.35 -2.97 -21.49
CA ARG A 294 19.06 -1.58 -21.88
C ARG A 294 17.61 -1.46 -22.39
N LEU A 295 16.86 -0.53 -21.81
CA LEU A 295 15.47 -0.18 -22.17
C LEU A 295 15.42 1.28 -22.64
N TYR A 296 14.83 1.54 -23.79
CA TYR A 296 14.55 2.88 -24.26
C TYR A 296 13.13 3.29 -23.90
N VAL A 297 12.99 4.43 -23.23
CA VAL A 297 11.69 4.99 -22.80
C VAL A 297 11.48 6.31 -23.52
N PHE A 298 10.48 6.35 -24.37
CA PHE A 298 10.06 7.57 -25.05
C PHE A 298 8.87 8.19 -24.32
N VAL A 299 9.00 9.46 -23.96
CA VAL A 299 7.98 10.21 -23.20
C VAL A 299 7.41 11.30 -24.05
N ASP A 300 6.12 11.21 -24.34
CA ASP A 300 5.35 12.23 -25.03
C ASP A 300 5.25 13.49 -24.15
N GLN A 301 5.71 14.63 -24.68
CA GLN A 301 5.65 15.94 -24.02
C GLN A 301 4.55 16.85 -24.56
N SER A 302 3.64 16.32 -25.37
CA SER A 302 2.48 17.07 -25.83
C SER A 302 1.69 17.69 -24.67
N GLY A 303 1.04 18.83 -24.91
CA GLY A 303 0.35 19.59 -23.86
C GLY A 303 -0.80 18.85 -23.16
N SER A 304 -1.25 17.72 -23.71
CA SER A 304 -2.28 16.83 -23.14
C SER A 304 -1.76 15.88 -22.06
N MET A 305 -0.42 15.70 -21.95
CA MET A 305 0.19 14.79 -20.99
C MET A 305 0.28 15.40 -19.58
N PRO A 306 -0.30 14.77 -18.53
CA PRO A 306 -0.21 15.27 -17.16
C PRO A 306 1.19 15.04 -16.54
N ASP A 307 1.79 16.07 -15.93
CA ASP A 307 3.10 16.01 -15.24
C ASP A 307 3.19 14.87 -14.23
N LYS A 308 2.11 14.66 -13.51
CA LYS A 308 2.03 13.61 -12.48
C LYS A 308 2.24 12.21 -13.06
N MET A 309 1.72 11.94 -14.26
CA MET A 309 1.83 10.62 -14.89
C MET A 309 3.23 10.38 -15.45
N VAL A 310 3.87 11.41 -15.99
CA VAL A 310 5.27 11.35 -16.42
C VAL A 310 6.17 11.00 -15.23
N LYS A 311 5.96 11.67 -14.08
CA LYS A 311 6.71 11.40 -12.85
C LYS A 311 6.48 9.98 -12.33
N GLU A 312 5.23 9.52 -12.28
CA GLU A 312 4.88 8.15 -11.86
C GLU A 312 5.55 7.08 -12.74
N LEU A 313 5.66 7.33 -14.06
CA LEU A 313 6.36 6.41 -14.97
C LEU A 313 7.88 6.44 -14.76
N LEU A 314 8.47 7.61 -14.59
CA LEU A 314 9.90 7.72 -14.31
C LEU A 314 10.26 7.02 -12.98
N ASP A 315 9.43 7.16 -11.95
CA ASP A 315 9.56 6.43 -10.69
C ASP A 315 9.42 4.91 -10.88
N LEU A 316 8.55 4.47 -11.79
CA LEU A 316 8.43 3.06 -12.17
C LEU A 316 9.70 2.57 -12.86
N CYS A 317 10.21 3.30 -13.84
CA CYS A 317 11.44 2.97 -14.53
C CYS A 317 12.65 2.92 -13.58
N GLN A 318 12.72 3.83 -12.62
CA GLN A 318 13.77 3.85 -11.60
C GLN A 318 13.75 2.61 -10.69
N ARG A 319 12.57 2.15 -10.32
CA ARG A 319 12.40 0.88 -9.59
C ARG A 319 12.81 -0.33 -10.43
N LEU A 320 12.47 -0.33 -11.72
CA LEU A 320 12.88 -1.41 -12.63
C LEU A 320 14.40 -1.48 -12.83
N VAL A 321 15.07 -0.34 -12.94
CA VAL A 321 16.55 -0.29 -12.98
C VAL A 321 17.14 -0.97 -11.75
N THR A 322 16.63 -0.64 -10.57
CA THR A 322 17.14 -1.20 -9.30
C THR A 322 16.86 -2.71 -9.16
N GLN A 323 15.71 -3.17 -9.70
CA GLN A 323 15.29 -4.58 -9.55
C GLN A 323 15.86 -5.53 -10.63
N LEU A 324 16.19 -5.01 -11.81
CA LEU A 324 16.50 -5.83 -12.98
C LEU A 324 17.94 -5.65 -13.49
N ASP A 325 18.75 -4.83 -12.83
CA ASP A 325 20.11 -4.46 -13.30
C ASP A 325 20.09 -4.00 -14.77
N THR A 326 19.10 -3.16 -15.12
CA THR A 326 18.83 -2.72 -16.49
C THR A 326 19.14 -1.23 -16.61
N GLU A 327 19.90 -0.87 -17.65
CA GLU A 327 20.09 0.54 -18.01
C GLU A 327 18.81 1.07 -18.67
N VAL A 328 18.33 2.24 -18.24
CA VAL A 328 17.17 2.89 -18.84
C VAL A 328 17.61 4.22 -19.42
N GLU A 329 17.35 4.40 -20.70
CA GLU A 329 17.55 5.64 -21.43
C GLU A 329 16.22 6.28 -21.76
N VAL A 330 16.08 7.57 -21.42
CA VAL A 330 14.85 8.34 -21.61
C VAL A 330 15.04 9.35 -22.72
N VAL A 331 14.05 9.42 -23.61
CA VAL A 331 14.01 10.36 -24.74
C VAL A 331 12.67 11.07 -24.72
N ALA A 332 12.70 12.39 -24.72
CA ALA A 332 11.50 13.19 -24.85
C ALA A 332 11.15 13.39 -26.34
N PHE A 333 9.86 13.36 -26.66
CA PHE A 333 9.38 13.64 -28.01
C PHE A 333 8.03 14.36 -27.99
N ASP A 334 7.74 15.11 -29.03
CA ASP A 334 6.42 15.66 -29.39
C ASP A 334 6.18 15.48 -30.90
N ALA A 335 6.22 16.51 -31.71
CA ALA A 335 6.27 16.43 -33.19
C ALA A 335 7.67 16.05 -33.70
N ALA A 336 8.70 16.12 -32.86
CA ALA A 336 10.10 15.78 -33.13
C ALA A 336 10.78 15.21 -31.89
N ILE A 337 11.96 14.58 -32.05
CA ILE A 337 12.78 14.18 -30.91
C ILE A 337 13.48 15.38 -30.30
N GLU A 338 13.34 15.57 -29.01
CA GLU A 338 14.00 16.60 -28.25
C GLU A 338 15.32 16.12 -27.64
N GLY A 339 16.42 16.29 -28.36
CA GLY A 339 17.75 15.97 -27.85
C GLY A 339 18.19 14.52 -28.03
N LYS A 340 19.19 14.08 -27.25
CA LYS A 340 19.73 12.71 -27.25
C LYS A 340 19.18 11.93 -26.05
N ALA A 341 19.19 10.60 -26.18
CA ALA A 341 18.89 9.70 -25.07
C ALA A 341 19.73 10.05 -23.84
N GLN A 342 19.09 10.10 -22.68
CA GLN A 342 19.74 10.43 -21.41
C GLN A 342 19.52 9.31 -20.40
N PRO A 343 20.53 8.99 -19.57
CA PRO A 343 20.33 8.07 -18.47
C PRO A 343 19.22 8.57 -17.55
N LEU A 344 18.39 7.67 -17.06
CA LEU A 344 17.21 8.00 -16.24
C LEU A 344 17.49 8.95 -15.08
N LYS A 345 18.68 8.83 -14.43
CA LYS A 345 19.08 9.70 -13.31
C LYS A 345 19.19 11.19 -13.71
N SER A 346 19.48 11.47 -14.97
CA SER A 346 19.60 12.85 -15.50
C SER A 346 18.32 13.34 -16.14
N ALA A 347 17.46 12.43 -16.58
CA ALA A 347 16.25 12.77 -17.33
C ALA A 347 15.15 13.41 -16.47
N ALA A 348 15.06 13.04 -15.18
CA ALA A 348 14.06 13.58 -14.28
C ALA A 348 14.16 15.11 -14.15
N ASP A 349 15.37 15.65 -13.98
CA ASP A 349 15.61 17.08 -13.84
C ASP A 349 15.38 17.86 -15.15
N HIS A 350 15.55 17.19 -16.30
CA HIS A 350 15.39 17.82 -17.62
C HIS A 350 13.95 17.83 -18.12
N LEU A 351 13.16 16.82 -17.77
CA LEU A 351 11.75 16.73 -18.16
C LEU A 351 10.88 17.74 -17.39
N GLU A 352 11.25 18.08 -16.15
CA GLU A 352 10.56 19.10 -15.37
C GLU A 352 10.82 20.55 -15.90
N ASN A 353 11.96 20.80 -16.55
CA ASN A 353 12.40 22.14 -16.92
C ASN A 353 12.14 22.55 -18.40
N ARG A 354 11.66 21.66 -19.26
CA ARG A 354 11.57 21.90 -20.71
C ARG A 354 10.19 21.83 -21.35
N ARG A 355 9.12 21.90 -20.60
CA ARG A 355 7.78 21.98 -21.22
C ARG A 355 7.58 23.30 -21.96
N GLN A 356 7.96 23.33 -23.20
CA GLN A 356 7.51 24.31 -24.21
C GLN A 356 6.60 23.56 -25.21
N GLY A 357 5.51 22.97 -24.73
CA GLY A 357 4.59 22.20 -25.57
C GLY A 357 3.59 23.09 -26.28
N GLY A 358 3.41 22.89 -27.59
CA GLY A 358 2.43 23.58 -28.44
C GLY A 358 2.22 22.89 -29.79
N GLY A 359 2.92 21.79 -30.07
CA GLY A 359 2.79 21.00 -31.30
C GLY A 359 1.93 19.75 -31.14
N GLY A 360 1.39 19.20 -32.24
CA GLY A 360 0.75 17.90 -32.27
C GLY A 360 1.75 16.78 -32.03
N THR A 361 1.29 15.60 -31.59
CA THR A 361 2.12 14.41 -31.37
C THR A 361 2.36 13.66 -32.67
N SER A 362 3.62 13.35 -33.01
CA SER A 362 4.01 12.44 -34.08
C SER A 362 4.85 11.28 -33.52
N TYR A 363 4.50 10.06 -33.87
CA TYR A 363 5.24 8.85 -33.46
C TYR A 363 6.34 8.44 -34.43
N GLN A 364 6.31 8.93 -35.68
CA GLN A 364 7.31 8.61 -36.68
C GLN A 364 8.74 8.96 -36.22
N PRO A 365 9.00 10.13 -35.62
CA PRO A 365 10.34 10.49 -35.13
C PRO A 365 10.95 9.50 -34.16
N VAL A 366 10.14 8.80 -33.35
CA VAL A 366 10.61 7.76 -32.42
C VAL A 366 11.30 6.64 -33.18
N PHE A 367 10.65 6.12 -34.22
CA PHE A 367 11.17 5.00 -35.03
C PHE A 367 12.34 5.43 -35.93
N ASP A 368 12.29 6.66 -36.44
CA ASP A 368 13.39 7.24 -37.20
C ASP A 368 14.65 7.40 -36.35
N TYR A 369 14.49 7.84 -35.08
CA TYR A 369 15.58 7.93 -34.11
C TYR A 369 16.19 6.55 -33.83
N LEU A 370 15.37 5.53 -33.52
CA LEU A 370 15.84 4.17 -33.27
C LEU A 370 16.62 3.60 -34.48
N SER A 371 16.18 3.94 -35.70
CA SER A 371 16.83 3.53 -36.93
C SER A 371 18.16 4.28 -37.17
N ALA A 372 18.19 5.58 -36.88
CA ALA A 372 19.39 6.45 -37.02
C ALA A 372 20.49 6.03 -36.04
N GLU A 373 20.14 5.64 -34.81
CA GLU A 373 21.03 5.10 -33.78
C GLU A 373 21.47 3.64 -34.08
N LYS A 374 21.02 3.08 -35.20
CA LYS A 374 21.34 1.70 -35.67
C LYS A 374 21.07 0.63 -34.61
N LEU A 375 20.03 0.81 -33.82
CA LEU A 375 19.66 -0.15 -32.79
C LEU A 375 19.10 -1.47 -33.40
N ALA A 376 19.23 -2.55 -32.65
CA ALA A 376 18.71 -3.85 -33.08
C ALA A 376 17.17 -3.80 -33.15
N ARG A 377 16.55 -4.47 -34.13
CA ARG A 377 15.09 -4.45 -34.37
C ARG A 377 14.26 -5.03 -33.20
N ASN A 378 14.89 -5.79 -32.34
CA ASN A 378 14.31 -6.37 -31.12
C ASN A 378 14.67 -5.57 -29.84
N THR A 379 15.27 -4.39 -29.98
CA THR A 379 15.54 -3.50 -28.83
C THR A 379 14.24 -3.21 -28.06
N PRO A 380 14.23 -3.38 -26.74
CA PRO A 380 13.05 -3.07 -25.92
C PRO A 380 12.77 -1.57 -25.91
N VAL A 381 11.58 -1.19 -26.33
CA VAL A 381 11.13 0.20 -26.42
C VAL A 381 9.82 0.38 -25.69
N LEU A 382 9.74 1.35 -24.82
CA LEU A 382 8.55 1.76 -24.10
C LEU A 382 8.15 3.16 -24.58
N ILE A 383 6.91 3.33 -25.03
CA ILE A 383 6.37 4.64 -25.46
C ILE A 383 5.24 5.03 -24.53
N LEU A 384 5.39 6.15 -23.84
CA LEU A 384 4.36 6.75 -23.00
C LEU A 384 3.69 7.89 -23.74
N THR A 385 2.38 7.82 -23.94
CA THR A 385 1.57 8.81 -24.66
C THR A 385 0.12 8.80 -24.20
N ASP A 386 -0.66 9.81 -24.57
CA ASP A 386 -2.12 9.82 -24.40
C ASP A 386 -2.87 9.01 -25.49
N GLY A 387 -2.14 8.56 -26.51
CA GLY A 387 -2.66 7.74 -27.59
C GLY A 387 -3.08 8.50 -28.85
N TRP A 388 -3.02 9.82 -28.84
CA TRP A 388 -3.39 10.68 -29.98
C TRP A 388 -2.16 11.11 -30.77
N GLY A 389 -2.08 10.69 -32.04
CA GLY A 389 -0.97 11.00 -32.95
C GLY A 389 -1.19 10.41 -34.34
N ASP A 390 -0.12 10.04 -35.02
CA ASP A 390 -0.16 9.49 -36.37
C ASP A 390 -1.00 8.22 -36.44
N GLU A 391 -1.83 8.06 -37.49
CA GLU A 391 -2.57 6.83 -37.76
C GLU A 391 -1.71 5.78 -38.49
N GLN A 392 -0.71 6.22 -39.23
CA GLN A 392 0.19 5.37 -40.01
C GLN A 392 1.63 5.74 -39.75
N ILE A 393 2.45 4.78 -39.39
CA ILE A 393 3.86 4.94 -39.11
C ILE A 393 4.69 3.85 -39.80
N ASN A 394 5.94 4.15 -40.11
CA ASN A 394 6.92 3.15 -40.49
C ASN A 394 7.76 2.76 -39.27
N ASN A 395 7.52 1.60 -38.71
CA ASN A 395 8.26 1.14 -37.55
C ASN A 395 9.68 0.62 -37.86
N HIS A 396 10.17 0.73 -39.07
CA HIS A 396 11.49 0.27 -39.51
C HIS A 396 11.82 -1.18 -39.08
N GLY A 397 10.80 -2.01 -38.86
CA GLY A 397 10.92 -3.40 -38.39
C GLY A 397 11.14 -3.56 -36.89
N PHE A 398 11.07 -2.51 -36.08
CA PHE A 398 11.07 -2.61 -34.63
C PHE A 398 9.75 -3.24 -34.16
N HIS A 399 9.84 -4.33 -33.42
CA HIS A 399 8.67 -5.14 -33.01
C HIS A 399 8.58 -5.36 -31.49
N ASN A 400 9.64 -5.06 -30.72
CA ASN A 400 9.64 -5.17 -29.28
C ASN A 400 9.27 -3.83 -28.61
N VAL A 401 8.08 -3.33 -28.97
CA VAL A 401 7.56 -2.02 -28.56
C VAL A 401 6.34 -2.20 -27.69
N LEU A 402 6.33 -1.57 -26.52
CA LEU A 402 5.18 -1.50 -25.61
C LEU A 402 4.68 -0.06 -25.53
N TRP A 403 3.41 0.14 -25.85
CA TRP A 403 2.72 1.40 -25.74
C TRP A 403 2.01 1.50 -24.39
N LEU A 404 2.31 2.51 -23.60
CA LEU A 404 1.62 2.81 -22.36
C LEU A 404 0.75 4.04 -22.55
N LEU A 405 -0.56 3.84 -22.59
CA LEU A 405 -1.53 4.91 -22.76
C LEU A 405 -1.95 5.49 -21.42
N THR A 406 -1.93 6.82 -21.31
CA THR A 406 -2.38 7.57 -20.13
C THR A 406 -3.89 7.80 -20.11
N THR A 407 -4.56 7.49 -21.22
CA THR A 407 -6.02 7.62 -21.41
C THR A 407 -6.66 6.26 -21.65
N ASP A 408 -7.99 6.20 -21.54
CA ASP A 408 -8.77 4.99 -21.91
C ASP A 408 -9.07 4.94 -23.43
N SER A 409 -8.61 5.94 -24.21
CA SER A 409 -8.75 6.00 -25.64
C SER A 409 -7.89 4.95 -26.33
N PRO A 410 -8.32 4.39 -27.48
CA PRO A 410 -7.47 3.50 -28.26
C PRO A 410 -6.29 4.27 -28.87
N LEU A 411 -5.16 3.59 -29.09
CA LEU A 411 -4.02 4.14 -29.81
C LEU A 411 -4.43 4.50 -31.24
N SER A 412 -4.02 5.67 -31.73
CA SER A 412 -4.32 6.14 -33.09
C SER A 412 -3.67 5.30 -34.21
N VAL A 413 -2.52 4.67 -33.93
CA VAL A 413 -1.77 3.86 -34.91
C VAL A 413 -2.55 2.59 -35.32
N LYS A 414 -2.78 2.40 -36.62
CA LYS A 414 -3.61 1.31 -37.16
C LYS A 414 -2.88 0.36 -38.10
N ASN A 415 -1.75 0.77 -38.66
CA ASN A 415 -1.10 0.06 -39.77
C ASN A 415 -0.04 -0.98 -39.33
N ILE A 416 0.26 -1.09 -38.04
CA ILE A 416 1.20 -2.06 -37.50
C ILE A 416 0.61 -2.77 -36.28
N PRO A 417 1.05 -4.00 -35.98
CA PRO A 417 0.70 -4.69 -34.72
C PRO A 417 1.23 -3.87 -33.53
N THR A 418 0.36 -3.53 -32.59
CA THR A 418 0.73 -2.76 -31.41
C THR A 418 0.46 -3.55 -30.14
N ASN A 419 1.43 -3.56 -29.22
CA ASN A 419 1.24 -4.08 -27.88
C ASN A 419 0.91 -2.88 -26.95
N VAL A 420 -0.35 -2.76 -26.59
CA VAL A 420 -0.88 -1.59 -25.87
C VAL A 420 -1.29 -1.98 -24.47
N MET A 421 -0.91 -1.15 -23.51
CA MET A 421 -1.41 -1.23 -22.14
C MET A 421 -1.90 0.16 -21.71
N HIS A 422 -3.00 0.20 -20.98
CA HIS A 422 -3.54 1.42 -20.44
C HIS A 422 -3.07 1.61 -18.99
N LEU A 423 -2.54 2.79 -18.69
CA LEU A 423 -2.32 3.26 -17.34
C LEU A 423 -3.69 3.68 -16.79
N ARG A 424 -4.48 2.73 -16.31
CA ARG A 424 -5.81 3.04 -15.77
C ARG A 424 -5.71 4.11 -14.69
N ARG A 425 -6.26 5.29 -14.97
CA ARG A 425 -6.67 6.19 -13.90
C ARG A 425 -7.79 5.48 -13.14
N VAL A 426 -7.52 5.15 -11.89
CA VAL A 426 -8.61 4.91 -10.96
C VAL A 426 -9.20 6.28 -10.64
N LYS A 427 -10.42 6.46 -11.15
CA LYS A 427 -11.27 7.60 -10.77
C LYS A 427 -11.62 7.54 -9.29
#